data_9419d8a9b95207985486ee099b96f92b
#
_entry.id   9419d8a9b95207985486ee099b96f92b
#
_cell.length_a   1.000
_cell.length_b   1.000
_cell.length_c   1.000
_cell.angle_alpha   90.00
_cell.angle_beta   90.00
_cell.angle_gamma   90.00
#
_symmetry.space_group_name_H-M   'P 1'
#
loop_
_entity.id
_entity.type
_entity.pdbx_description
1 polymer ?
#
loop_
_entity_poly.entity_id
_entity_poly.type
_entity_poly.pdbx_seq_one_letter_code
_entity_poly.pdbx_strand_id
1 'polypeptide(L)' 'GIQVYTGNFQGTGIACKHGIKYPKHVSVCFESQKYPDSPTKIVAKTKGWEISNPYLKPGEKYYSHLVYKFSVK' A
#
# COMPACT_ATOMS: atom_id res chain seq x y z
N GLY A 1 -2.88 5.66 -5.94
CA GLY A 1 -4.03 5.22 -5.14
C GLY A 1 -3.66 4.89 -3.72
N ILE A 2 -4.65 4.54 -2.95
CA ILE A 2 -4.45 4.08 -1.59
C ILE A 2 -5.28 2.83 -1.37
N GLN A 3 -4.68 1.82 -0.77
CA GLN A 3 -5.34 0.58 -0.38
C GLN A 3 -5.49 0.57 1.13
N VAL A 4 -6.63 0.09 1.61
CA VAL A 4 -6.92 0.00 3.05
C VAL A 4 -7.06 -1.47 3.43
N TYR A 5 -6.31 -1.87 4.44
CA TYR A 5 -6.34 -3.23 4.95
C TYR A 5 -6.64 -3.19 6.45
N THR A 6 -7.66 -3.91 6.87
CA THR A 6 -8.16 -3.88 8.24
C THR A 6 -7.77 -5.11 9.06
N GLY A 7 -6.81 -5.90 8.58
CA GLY A 7 -6.25 -6.98 9.38
C GLY A 7 -7.02 -8.30 9.36
N ASN A 8 -7.62 -8.66 8.21
CA ASN A 8 -8.36 -9.92 8.08
C ASN A 8 -7.51 -11.16 8.37
N PHE A 9 -6.21 -11.09 8.09
CA PHE A 9 -5.29 -12.21 8.25
C PHE A 9 -4.35 -12.04 9.45
N GLN A 10 -4.60 -11.06 10.30
CA GLN A 10 -3.91 -10.97 11.58
C GLN A 10 -4.46 -12.03 12.54
N GLY A 11 -3.78 -12.22 13.67
CA GLY A 11 -4.22 -13.21 14.64
C GLY A 11 -3.64 -14.59 14.42
N THR A 12 -2.40 -14.65 13.89
CA THR A 12 -1.71 -15.92 13.63
C THR A 12 -1.18 -16.60 14.90
N GLY A 13 -1.35 -15.97 16.06
CA GLY A 13 -0.84 -16.51 17.33
C GLY A 13 0.63 -16.22 17.59
N ILE A 14 1.30 -15.50 16.70
CA ILE A 14 2.70 -15.13 16.87
C ILE A 14 2.81 -14.05 17.96
N ALA A 15 3.73 -14.27 18.91
CA ALA A 15 4.00 -13.28 19.93
C ALA A 15 4.75 -12.09 19.33
N CYS A 16 4.26 -10.91 19.60
CA CYS A 16 4.81 -9.65 19.13
C CYS A 16 5.49 -8.89 20.27
N LYS A 17 5.64 -7.59 20.11
CA LYS A 17 6.28 -6.75 21.11
C LYS A 17 5.61 -6.92 22.47
N HIS A 18 6.41 -7.01 23.54
CA HIS A 18 5.97 -7.27 24.92
C HIS A 18 5.19 -8.59 25.09
N GLY A 19 5.40 -9.57 24.19
CA GLY A 19 4.73 -10.85 24.26
C GLY A 19 3.26 -10.83 23.91
N ILE A 20 2.76 -9.71 23.39
CA ILE A 20 1.34 -9.54 23.04
C ILE A 20 1.05 -10.26 21.73
N LYS A 21 -0.05 -10.97 21.66
CA LYS A 21 -0.57 -11.57 20.42
C LYS A 21 -1.69 -10.69 19.90
N TYR A 22 -1.57 -10.24 18.64
CA TYR A 22 -2.57 -9.37 18.05
C TYR A 22 -3.71 -10.19 17.45
N PRO A 23 -4.95 -9.90 17.82
CA PRO A 23 -6.11 -10.53 17.17
C PRO A 23 -6.40 -9.94 15.81
N LYS A 24 -7.37 -10.51 15.09
CA LYS A 24 -7.84 -9.95 13.83
C LYS A 24 -8.40 -8.54 14.05
N HIS A 25 -8.27 -7.70 13.02
CA HIS A 25 -8.88 -6.36 12.97
C HIS A 25 -8.44 -5.44 14.12
N VAL A 26 -7.22 -5.63 14.64
CA VAL A 26 -6.68 -4.79 15.70
C VAL A 26 -5.96 -3.57 15.14
N SER A 27 -5.73 -3.54 13.84
CA SER A 27 -5.01 -2.45 13.18
C SER A 27 -5.58 -2.17 11.81
N VAL A 28 -5.16 -1.06 11.24
CA VAL A 28 -5.49 -0.68 9.86
C VAL A 28 -4.21 -0.23 9.15
N CYS A 29 -4.06 -0.66 7.91
CA CYS A 29 -2.95 -0.23 7.05
C CYS A 29 -3.49 0.67 5.96
N PHE A 30 -2.85 1.82 5.78
CA PHE A 30 -3.10 2.71 4.65
C PHE A 30 -1.89 2.60 3.72
N GLU A 31 -2.12 2.02 2.55
CA GLU A 31 -1.05 1.64 1.64
C GLU A 31 -1.09 2.54 0.40
N SER A 32 -0.28 3.60 0.42
CA SER A 32 -0.13 4.48 -0.73
C SER A 32 0.74 3.79 -1.78
N GLN A 33 0.18 3.55 -2.96
CA GLN A 33 0.85 2.74 -3.98
C GLN A 33 0.21 2.95 -5.33
N LYS A 34 0.85 2.46 -6.38
CA LYS A 34 0.22 2.33 -7.68
C LYS A 34 -0.95 1.35 -7.57
N TYR A 35 -1.87 1.42 -8.52
CA TYR A 35 -3.01 0.51 -8.51
C TYR A 35 -2.55 -0.94 -8.65
N PRO A 36 -3.22 -1.89 -7.98
CA PRO A 36 -2.90 -3.31 -8.13
C PRO A 36 -2.93 -3.73 -9.60
N ASP A 37 -2.01 -4.63 -9.97
CA ASP A 37 -1.89 -5.16 -11.34
C ASP A 37 -1.57 -4.09 -12.39
N SER A 38 -0.99 -2.96 -11.98
CA SER A 38 -0.66 -1.87 -12.90
C SER A 38 0.21 -2.29 -14.10
N PRO A 39 1.24 -3.14 -13.94
CA PRO A 39 2.03 -3.54 -15.10
C PRO A 39 1.20 -4.17 -16.21
N THR A 40 0.32 -5.11 -15.87
CA THR A 40 -0.57 -5.76 -16.84
C THR A 40 -1.50 -4.76 -17.51
N LYS A 41 -2.08 -3.86 -16.73
CA LYS A 41 -3.02 -2.85 -17.24
C LYS A 41 -2.35 -1.85 -18.15
N ILE A 42 -1.12 -1.45 -17.86
CA ILE A 42 -0.35 -0.52 -18.72
C ILE A 42 0.00 -1.19 -20.04
N VAL A 43 0.46 -2.45 -20.02
CA VAL A 43 0.76 -3.19 -21.25
C VAL A 43 -0.50 -3.36 -22.11
N ALA A 44 -1.64 -3.62 -21.49
CA ALA A 44 -2.91 -3.75 -22.19
C ALA A 44 -3.51 -2.40 -22.62
N LYS A 45 -2.86 -1.28 -22.28
CA LYS A 45 -3.33 0.09 -22.59
C LYS A 45 -4.75 0.33 -22.08
N THR A 46 -5.04 -0.19 -20.89
CA THR A 46 -6.36 -0.02 -20.27
C THR A 46 -6.62 1.45 -19.96
N LYS A 47 -7.75 1.96 -20.44
CA LYS A 47 -8.12 3.37 -20.26
C LYS A 47 -8.24 3.72 -18.78
N GLY A 48 -7.66 4.86 -18.40
CA GLY A 48 -7.70 5.35 -17.01
C GLY A 48 -6.57 4.85 -16.14
N TRP A 49 -5.72 3.94 -16.64
CA TRP A 49 -4.61 3.39 -15.87
C TRP A 49 -3.28 4.10 -16.12
N GLU A 50 -3.25 5.08 -17.01
CA GLU A 50 -2.02 5.80 -17.38
C GLU A 50 -1.36 6.47 -16.18
N ILE A 51 -2.16 6.93 -15.23
CA ILE A 51 -1.66 7.59 -14.01
C ILE A 51 -1.00 6.61 -13.05
N SER A 52 -1.18 5.32 -13.27
CA SER A 52 -0.64 4.26 -12.40
C SER A 52 0.51 3.50 -13.05
N ASN A 53 1.25 4.14 -13.96
CA ASN A 53 2.38 3.51 -14.63
C ASN A 53 3.50 3.22 -13.63
N PRO A 54 3.86 1.93 -13.41
CA PRO A 54 4.88 1.57 -12.43
C PRO A 54 6.29 1.49 -13.03
N TYR A 55 6.44 1.70 -14.33
CA TYR A 55 7.72 1.48 -15.01
C TYR A 55 8.65 2.66 -14.82
N LEU A 56 9.91 2.37 -14.53
CA LEU A 56 11.00 3.33 -14.51
C LEU A 56 12.04 2.87 -15.51
N LYS A 57 12.32 3.70 -16.50
CA LYS A 57 13.29 3.37 -17.54
C LYS A 57 14.69 3.83 -17.14
N PRO A 58 15.76 3.23 -17.72
CA PRO A 58 17.12 3.71 -17.48
C PRO A 58 17.24 5.19 -17.80
N GLY A 59 17.94 5.93 -16.93
CA GLY A 59 18.12 7.38 -17.07
C GLY A 59 17.02 8.22 -16.46
N GLU A 60 15.88 7.63 -16.12
CA GLU A 60 14.80 8.33 -15.42
C GLU A 60 15.03 8.31 -13.91
N LYS A 61 14.55 9.34 -13.22
CA LYS A 61 14.62 9.40 -11.75
C LYS A 61 13.29 8.98 -11.14
N TYR A 62 13.37 8.18 -10.09
CA TYR A 62 12.19 7.91 -9.25
C TYR A 62 12.11 8.96 -8.16
N TYR A 63 10.91 9.50 -7.97
CA TYR A 63 10.63 10.43 -6.88
C TYR A 63 9.26 10.07 -6.28
N SER A 64 9.20 9.99 -4.95
CA SER A 64 7.95 9.77 -4.24
C SER A 64 7.92 10.63 -2.99
N HIS A 65 6.79 11.20 -2.69
CA HIS A 65 6.59 12.03 -1.50
C HIS A 65 5.33 11.55 -0.77
N LEU A 66 5.51 11.12 0.47
CA LEU A 66 4.42 10.67 1.33
C LEU A 66 4.48 11.46 2.63
N VAL A 67 3.36 12.03 3.03
CA VAL A 67 3.27 12.82 4.26
C VAL A 67 2.29 12.17 5.22
N TYR A 68 2.75 11.96 6.46
CA TYR A 68 1.88 11.58 7.57
C TYR A 68 1.68 12.82 8.44
N LYS A 69 0.44 13.27 8.54
CA LYS A 69 0.11 14.45 9.36
C LYS A 69 -0.88 14.05 10.44
N PHE A 70 -0.44 14.21 11.68
CA PHE A 70 -1.26 13.90 12.85
C PHE A 70 -1.64 15.19 13.56
N SER A 71 -2.87 15.24 14.05
CA SER A 71 -3.35 16.41 14.81
C SER A 71 -4.31 15.97 15.90
N VAL A 72 -4.44 16.83 16.92
CA VAL A 72 -5.38 16.61 18.01
C VAL A 72 -6.38 17.76 17.98
N LYS A 73 -7.64 17.42 18.06
CA LYS A 73 -8.71 18.41 18.13
C LYS A 73 -9.16 18.63 19.56
#